data_d367f5539cc383d66567050685165e32
#
_entry.id   d367f5539cc383d66567050685165e32
#
_cell.length_a   1.000
_cell.length_b   1.000
_cell.length_c   1.000
_cell.angle_alpha   90.00
_cell.angle_beta   90.00
_cell.angle_gamma   90.00
#
_symmetry.space_group_name_H-M   'P 1'
#
loop_
_entity.id
_entity.type
_entity.pdbx_description
1 polymer ?
#
loop_
_entity_poly.entity_id
_entity_poly.type
_entity_poly.pdbx_seq_one_letter_code
_entity_poly.pdbx_strand_id
1 'polypeptide(L)'
;GDNIFRIFQDNAGGIIRNPEAKPEAQILVDNPRMSLSKLDIDDNGSTISITTGHISIQIDKATSLLKITNLKTGKVVVEELAPVSFEKDKVTITLKENPKEYFYGGGVQNGRFSHKGKAIAIENQNSWTDGGVASPTPFYWSTNGYGVMWHTFKKGKYDFGAEEKGKVKLSHETDYLDVFYM
;
A
#
# COMPACT_ATOMS: atom_id res chain seq x y z
N GLY A 1 0.57 -7.01 -13.63
CA GLY A 1 -0.24 -6.54 -14.79
C GLY A 1 -0.18 -5.03 -14.95
N ASP A 2 -0.81 -4.48 -15.99
CA ASP A 2 -0.69 -3.06 -16.36
C ASP A 2 -1.14 -2.06 -15.30
N ASN A 3 -2.01 -2.50 -14.37
CA ASN A 3 -2.55 -1.67 -13.28
C ASN A 3 -2.13 -2.16 -11.90
N ILE A 4 -1.42 -3.29 -11.81
CA ILE A 4 -1.08 -3.91 -10.52
C ILE A 4 0.42 -4.12 -10.48
N PHE A 5 1.04 -3.63 -9.42
CA PHE A 5 2.43 -3.89 -9.14
C PHE A 5 2.64 -4.19 -7.65
N ARG A 6 3.70 -4.90 -7.37
CA ARG A 6 4.10 -5.28 -6.01
C ARG A 6 5.40 -4.60 -5.67
N ILE A 7 5.47 -4.05 -4.46
CA ILE A 7 6.70 -3.57 -3.85
C ILE A 7 7.08 -4.53 -2.75
N PHE A 8 8.31 -4.99 -2.81
CA PHE A 8 8.92 -5.85 -1.81
C PHE A 8 10.18 -5.16 -1.30
N GLN A 9 10.25 -4.88 -0.01
CA GLN A 9 11.38 -4.17 0.61
C GLN A 9 11.60 -4.67 2.03
N ASP A 10 12.85 -4.92 2.41
CA ASP A 10 13.23 -5.15 3.79
C ASP A 10 14.41 -4.26 4.21
N ASN A 11 14.55 -4.06 5.51
CA ASN A 11 15.62 -3.24 6.07
C ASN A 11 16.99 -3.94 6.03
N ALA A 12 17.01 -5.26 5.93
CA ALA A 12 18.23 -6.08 5.91
C ALA A 12 18.75 -6.37 4.49
N GLY A 13 17.97 -6.05 3.47
CA GLY A 13 18.29 -6.35 2.05
C GLY A 13 18.25 -7.85 1.72
N GLY A 14 17.66 -8.68 2.58
CA GLY A 14 17.58 -10.14 2.39
C GLY A 14 16.73 -10.54 1.20
N ILE A 15 15.68 -9.79 0.93
CA ILE A 15 14.77 -10.01 -0.19
C ILE A 15 15.43 -9.72 -1.54
N ILE A 16 16.27 -8.70 -1.60
CA ILE A 16 17.05 -8.36 -2.81
C ILE A 16 17.99 -9.51 -3.17
N ARG A 17 18.54 -10.20 -2.15
CA ARG A 17 19.46 -11.34 -2.34
C ARG A 17 18.77 -12.62 -2.76
N ASN A 18 17.47 -12.75 -2.44
CA ASN A 18 16.66 -13.90 -2.80
C ASN A 18 15.27 -13.47 -3.25
N PRO A 19 15.12 -13.00 -4.50
CA PRO A 19 13.83 -12.56 -5.05
C PRO A 19 12.80 -13.70 -5.18
N GLU A 20 13.23 -14.95 -5.06
CA GLU A 20 12.37 -16.14 -5.00
C GLU A 20 11.92 -16.46 -3.56
N ALA A 21 12.42 -15.74 -2.56
CA ALA A 21 12.01 -15.94 -1.18
C ALA A 21 10.49 -15.78 -1.06
N LYS A 22 9.86 -16.81 -0.51
CA LYS A 22 8.43 -16.78 -0.26
C LYS A 22 8.18 -15.91 0.97
N PRO A 23 7.27 -14.94 0.89
CA PRO A 23 6.88 -14.18 2.06
C PRO A 23 6.22 -15.12 3.08
N GLU A 24 6.29 -14.76 4.35
CA GLU A 24 5.66 -15.50 5.44
C GLU A 24 4.14 -15.66 5.24
N ALA A 25 3.50 -14.62 4.73
CA ALA A 25 2.10 -14.67 4.35
C ALA A 25 1.94 -15.26 2.94
N GLN A 26 1.04 -16.23 2.82
CA GLN A 26 0.65 -16.83 1.54
C GLN A 26 -0.83 -16.56 1.28
N ILE A 27 -1.20 -15.27 1.26
CA ILE A 27 -2.57 -14.85 0.95
C ILE A 27 -2.88 -15.12 -0.53
N LEU A 28 -1.88 -14.98 -1.39
CA LEU A 28 -1.99 -15.31 -2.80
C LEU A 28 -1.56 -16.76 -3.02
N VAL A 29 -2.42 -17.55 -3.62
CA VAL A 29 -2.18 -18.97 -3.93
C VAL A 29 -1.05 -19.11 -4.94
N ASP A 30 -1.02 -18.22 -5.93
CA ASP A 30 0.02 -18.16 -6.96
C ASP A 30 0.62 -16.75 -7.02
N ASN A 31 1.86 -16.64 -7.47
CA ASN A 31 2.44 -15.36 -7.80
C ASN A 31 1.87 -14.91 -9.16
N PRO A 32 0.83 -14.07 -9.21
CA PRO A 32 0.15 -13.74 -10.44
C PRO A 32 1.04 -12.83 -11.29
N ARG A 33 1.89 -13.42 -12.12
CA ARG A 33 2.63 -12.72 -13.15
C ARG A 33 1.80 -12.69 -14.41
N MET A 34 1.08 -11.59 -14.62
CA MET A 34 0.37 -11.36 -15.89
C MET A 34 1.31 -10.69 -16.88
N SER A 35 1.13 -11.01 -18.15
CA SER A 35 1.82 -10.31 -19.24
C SER A 35 1.47 -8.82 -19.19
N LEU A 36 2.48 -7.97 -19.36
CA LEU A 36 2.31 -6.53 -19.50
C LEU A 36 2.06 -6.21 -20.96
N SER A 37 1.15 -5.27 -21.23
CA SER A 37 0.93 -4.75 -22.58
C SER A 37 2.11 -3.88 -23.04
N LYS A 38 2.71 -3.18 -22.06
CA LYS A 38 3.89 -2.32 -22.23
C LYS A 38 4.68 -2.30 -20.93
N LEU A 39 5.99 -2.31 -21.04
CA LEU A 39 6.90 -2.01 -19.94
C LEU A 39 8.04 -1.16 -20.48
N ASP A 40 8.18 0.03 -19.93
CA ASP A 40 9.26 0.96 -20.22
C ASP A 40 9.88 1.39 -18.89
N ILE A 41 11.21 1.29 -18.79
CA ILE A 41 11.96 1.64 -17.58
C ILE A 41 13.02 2.66 -18.00
N ASP A 42 12.92 3.85 -17.41
CA ASP A 42 13.86 4.94 -17.62
C ASP A 42 14.54 5.31 -16.30
N ASP A 43 15.85 5.39 -16.33
CA ASP A 43 16.69 5.85 -15.24
C ASP A 43 17.46 7.10 -15.68
N ASN A 44 16.96 8.26 -15.28
CA ASN A 44 17.58 9.54 -15.62
C ASN A 44 18.62 10.04 -14.61
N GLY A 45 19.08 9.16 -13.70
CA GLY A 45 20.07 9.49 -12.68
C GLY A 45 19.48 9.98 -11.35
N SER A 46 18.41 10.76 -11.35
CA SER A 46 17.72 11.24 -10.14
C SER A 46 16.43 10.49 -9.83
N THR A 47 15.77 9.97 -10.86
CA THR A 47 14.46 9.30 -10.77
C THR A 47 14.48 8.02 -11.59
N ILE A 48 13.89 6.97 -11.05
CA ILE A 48 13.52 5.78 -11.82
C ILE A 48 12.06 5.91 -12.18
N SER A 49 11.74 5.80 -13.47
CA SER A 49 10.38 5.78 -13.99
C SER A 49 10.06 4.42 -14.58
N ILE A 50 8.97 3.80 -14.13
CA ILE A 50 8.47 2.53 -14.64
C ILE A 50 7.09 2.80 -15.23
N THR A 51 6.95 2.63 -16.54
CA THR A 51 5.72 2.95 -17.28
C THR A 51 5.15 1.69 -17.90
N THR A 52 3.86 1.44 -17.62
CA THR A 52 3.05 0.39 -18.25
C THR A 52 2.11 1.00 -19.29
N GLY A 53 1.15 0.22 -19.79
CA GLY A 53 0.08 0.73 -20.64
C GLY A 53 -0.88 1.70 -19.94
N HIS A 54 -0.95 1.70 -18.62
CA HIS A 54 -1.98 2.41 -17.84
C HIS A 54 -1.45 3.34 -16.77
N ILE A 55 -0.28 3.05 -16.18
CA ILE A 55 0.29 3.80 -15.06
C ILE A 55 1.76 4.16 -15.31
N SER A 56 2.20 5.24 -14.67
CA SER A 56 3.60 5.57 -14.49
C SER A 56 3.92 5.59 -13.01
N ILE A 57 4.96 4.85 -12.63
CA ILE A 57 5.50 4.78 -11.27
C ILE A 57 6.83 5.54 -11.31
N GLN A 58 6.98 6.53 -10.43
CA GLN A 58 8.21 7.29 -10.29
C GLN A 58 8.78 7.08 -8.89
N ILE A 59 10.07 6.82 -8.81
CA ILE A 59 10.81 6.68 -7.56
C ILE A 59 11.94 7.71 -7.57
N ASP A 60 11.89 8.64 -6.64
CA ASP A 60 12.98 9.60 -6.41
C ASP A 60 14.13 8.88 -5.70
N LYS A 61 15.32 8.91 -6.28
CA LYS A 61 16.48 8.16 -5.76
C LYS A 61 17.08 8.76 -4.49
N ALA A 62 16.94 10.07 -4.29
CA ALA A 62 17.50 10.74 -3.13
C ALA A 62 16.65 10.52 -1.88
N THR A 63 15.33 10.46 -2.07
CA THR A 63 14.35 10.36 -0.97
C THR A 63 13.69 8.98 -0.89
N SER A 64 13.82 8.15 -1.93
CA SER A 64 13.09 6.88 -2.10
C SER A 64 11.57 7.03 -2.14
N LEU A 65 11.05 8.24 -2.35
CA LEU A 65 9.60 8.48 -2.40
C LEU A 65 9.00 8.00 -3.71
N LEU A 66 7.87 7.33 -3.59
CA LEU A 66 7.11 6.77 -4.70
C LEU A 66 5.94 7.69 -5.07
N LYS A 67 5.70 7.83 -6.37
CA LYS A 67 4.53 8.47 -6.95
C LYS A 67 3.95 7.60 -8.07
N ILE A 68 2.63 7.45 -8.08
CA ILE A 68 1.92 6.72 -9.12
C ILE A 68 0.95 7.66 -9.82
N THR A 69 1.04 7.69 -11.14
CA THR A 69 0.19 8.49 -12.01
C THR A 69 -0.62 7.59 -12.93
N ASN A 70 -1.92 7.82 -13.01
CA ASN A 70 -2.79 7.20 -14.01
C ASN A 70 -2.58 7.91 -15.35
N LEU A 71 -2.09 7.21 -16.36
CA LEU A 71 -1.73 7.78 -17.65
C LEU A 71 -2.93 8.27 -18.46
N LYS A 72 -4.09 7.63 -18.31
CA LYS A 72 -5.30 8.02 -19.03
C LYS A 72 -5.84 9.37 -18.57
N THR A 73 -5.71 9.67 -17.28
CA THR A 73 -6.26 10.91 -16.67
C THR A 73 -5.20 11.95 -16.37
N GLY A 74 -3.92 11.59 -16.37
CA GLY A 74 -2.81 12.42 -15.89
C GLY A 74 -2.82 12.67 -14.38
N LYS A 75 -3.70 12.00 -13.64
CA LYS A 75 -3.89 12.23 -12.21
C LYS A 75 -2.88 11.42 -11.40
N VAL A 76 -2.23 12.06 -10.42
CA VAL A 76 -1.48 11.36 -9.37
C VAL A 76 -2.48 10.67 -8.46
N VAL A 77 -2.42 9.35 -8.40
CA VAL A 77 -3.34 8.52 -7.61
C VAL A 77 -2.74 8.12 -6.27
N VAL A 78 -1.42 7.92 -6.21
CA VAL A 78 -0.67 7.66 -4.98
C VAL A 78 0.55 8.58 -4.93
N GLU A 79 0.83 9.15 -3.76
CA GLU A 79 2.01 9.96 -3.50
C GLU A 79 2.49 9.68 -2.07
N GLU A 80 3.70 9.15 -1.91
CA GLU A 80 4.32 8.99 -0.60
C GLU A 80 4.81 10.34 -0.06
N LEU A 81 4.60 10.58 1.22
CA LEU A 81 5.04 11.80 1.93
C LEU A 81 6.30 11.59 2.77
N ALA A 82 6.63 10.36 3.04
CA ALA A 82 7.85 9.97 3.76
C ALA A 82 8.34 8.62 3.24
N PRO A 83 9.64 8.33 3.30
CA PRO A 83 10.17 7.02 3.03
C PRO A 83 9.49 5.97 3.91
N VAL A 84 9.43 4.72 3.44
CA VAL A 84 8.95 3.61 4.26
C VAL A 84 9.76 3.56 5.55
N SER A 85 9.07 3.59 6.69
CA SER A 85 9.72 3.50 8.00
C SER A 85 9.80 2.05 8.44
N PHE A 86 11.01 1.62 8.81
CA PHE A 86 11.30 0.34 9.44
C PHE A 86 11.70 0.59 10.90
N GLU A 87 10.73 0.54 11.79
CA GLU A 87 10.96 0.51 13.23
C GLU A 87 11.12 -0.93 13.68
N LYS A 88 11.58 -1.12 14.93
CA LYS A 88 11.62 -2.48 15.48
C LYS A 88 10.21 -3.09 15.45
N ASP A 89 10.10 -4.22 14.74
CA ASP A 89 8.86 -5.01 14.62
C ASP A 89 7.66 -4.24 14.00
N LYS A 90 7.89 -3.12 13.30
CA LYS A 90 6.83 -2.37 12.64
C LYS A 90 7.30 -1.68 11.37
N VAL A 91 6.56 -1.86 10.30
CA VAL A 91 6.76 -1.13 9.04
C VAL A 91 5.58 -0.18 8.81
N THR A 92 5.87 1.03 8.37
CA THR A 92 4.86 2.07 8.12
C THR A 92 5.06 2.73 6.75
N ILE A 93 3.96 2.86 6.01
CA ILE A 93 3.86 3.67 4.80
C ILE A 93 3.08 4.94 5.13
N THR A 94 3.53 6.08 4.62
CA THR A 94 2.81 7.36 4.77
C THR A 94 2.49 7.93 3.40
N LEU A 95 1.19 7.99 3.08
CA LEU A 95 0.67 8.50 1.82
C LEU A 95 -0.03 9.85 2.02
N LYS A 96 -0.13 10.61 0.95
CA LYS A 96 -0.90 11.85 0.89
C LYS A 96 -2.39 11.54 0.79
N GLU A 97 -3.18 12.13 1.67
CA GLU A 97 -4.63 12.17 1.56
C GLU A 97 -5.06 13.39 0.73
N ASN A 98 -5.92 13.19 -0.25
CA ASN A 98 -6.55 14.31 -0.95
C ASN A 98 -7.81 14.78 -0.23
N PRO A 99 -8.15 16.08 -0.25
CA PRO A 99 -9.28 16.60 0.54
C PRO A 99 -10.64 15.97 0.24
N LYS A 100 -10.86 15.52 -0.99
CA LYS A 100 -12.10 14.87 -1.43
C LYS A 100 -12.00 13.35 -1.55
N GLU A 101 -10.97 12.75 -0.96
CA GLU A 101 -10.73 11.32 -0.98
C GLU A 101 -11.49 10.62 0.13
N TYR A 102 -12.07 9.47 -0.17
CA TYR A 102 -12.73 8.58 0.78
C TYR A 102 -12.13 7.19 0.68
N PHE A 103 -12.15 6.46 1.79
CA PHE A 103 -11.48 5.16 1.94
C PHE A 103 -12.47 4.11 2.40
N TYR A 104 -12.37 2.92 1.81
CA TYR A 104 -13.25 1.79 2.05
C TYR A 104 -12.43 0.49 2.11
N GLY A 105 -12.97 -0.54 2.74
CA GLY A 105 -12.30 -1.84 2.90
C GLY A 105 -11.87 -2.10 4.34
N GLY A 106 -10.72 -2.73 4.55
CA GLY A 106 -10.26 -3.12 5.88
C GLY A 106 -11.02 -4.33 6.45
N GLY A 107 -11.82 -5.02 5.63
CA GLY A 107 -12.66 -6.13 6.06
C GLY A 107 -13.95 -5.68 6.75
N VAL A 108 -14.45 -6.50 7.68
CA VAL A 108 -15.66 -6.19 8.45
C VAL A 108 -15.31 -5.26 9.61
N GLN A 109 -15.55 -3.98 9.38
CA GLN A 109 -15.38 -2.87 10.35
C GLN A 109 -16.78 -2.41 10.77
N ASN A 110 -17.28 -2.92 11.88
CA ASN A 110 -18.68 -2.72 12.31
C ASN A 110 -19.03 -1.23 12.50
N GLY A 111 -20.20 -0.83 11.99
CA GLY A 111 -20.70 0.55 12.08
C GLY A 111 -19.91 1.57 11.24
N ARG A 112 -19.04 1.11 10.35
CA ARG A 112 -18.16 1.99 9.55
C ARG A 112 -18.31 1.73 8.07
N PHE A 113 -18.88 2.69 7.35
CA PHE A 113 -18.97 2.61 5.89
C PHE A 113 -17.76 3.26 5.22
N SER A 114 -17.37 4.46 5.65
CA SER A 114 -16.17 5.17 5.16
C SER A 114 -15.19 5.40 6.30
N HIS A 115 -13.91 5.29 5.98
CA HIS A 115 -12.84 5.42 6.98
C HIS A 115 -12.19 6.81 6.99
N LYS A 116 -12.63 7.75 6.13
CA LYS A 116 -12.08 9.11 6.12
C LYS A 116 -12.13 9.76 7.50
N GLY A 117 -11.00 10.29 7.97
CA GLY A 117 -10.85 10.89 9.30
C GLY A 117 -10.94 9.88 10.46
N LYS A 118 -10.73 8.60 10.17
CA LYS A 118 -10.78 7.52 11.17
C LYS A 118 -9.53 6.66 11.11
N ALA A 119 -9.20 6.04 12.23
CA ALA A 119 -8.26 4.93 12.28
C ALA A 119 -9.01 3.61 12.47
N ILE A 120 -8.56 2.56 11.80
CA ILE A 120 -9.10 1.21 11.92
C ILE A 120 -8.00 0.22 12.30
N ALA A 121 -8.35 -0.78 13.11
CA ALA A 121 -7.47 -1.90 13.39
C ALA A 121 -7.56 -2.93 12.26
N ILE A 122 -6.42 -3.47 11.86
CA ILE A 122 -6.31 -4.66 11.02
C ILE A 122 -5.84 -5.80 11.91
N GLU A 123 -6.71 -6.17 12.81
CA GLU A 123 -6.50 -7.21 13.81
C GLU A 123 -7.84 -7.86 14.13
N ASN A 124 -7.89 -9.19 14.16
CA ASN A 124 -9.11 -9.89 14.53
C ASN A 124 -9.36 -9.73 16.04
N GLN A 125 -10.38 -8.96 16.38
CA GLN A 125 -10.82 -8.72 17.75
C GLN A 125 -12.05 -9.56 18.13
N ASN A 126 -12.59 -10.32 17.14
CA ASN A 126 -13.85 -11.06 17.31
C ASN A 126 -14.98 -10.20 17.91
N SER A 127 -15.01 -8.92 17.56
CA SER A 127 -15.95 -7.94 18.08
C SER A 127 -17.01 -7.59 17.04
N TRP A 128 -18.27 -7.83 17.41
CA TRP A 128 -19.45 -7.57 16.58
C TRP A 128 -20.21 -6.31 17.01
N THR A 129 -19.68 -5.58 17.99
CA THR A 129 -20.25 -4.31 18.45
C THR A 129 -19.90 -3.18 17.46
N ASP A 130 -20.63 -2.06 17.56
CA ASP A 130 -20.33 -0.86 16.78
C ASP A 130 -18.89 -0.38 17.02
N GLY A 131 -18.16 -0.12 15.95
CA GLY A 131 -16.74 0.21 16.00
C GLY A 131 -15.79 -0.96 16.21
N GLY A 132 -16.30 -2.18 16.41
CA GLY A 132 -15.49 -3.38 16.56
C GLY A 132 -15.01 -3.97 15.24
N VAL A 133 -14.07 -4.92 15.29
CA VAL A 133 -13.49 -5.61 14.15
C VAL A 133 -13.78 -7.09 14.24
N ALA A 134 -14.55 -7.61 13.29
CA ALA A 134 -14.94 -9.02 13.25
C ALA A 134 -14.11 -9.85 12.29
N SER A 135 -13.79 -9.31 11.11
CA SER A 135 -13.01 -10.00 10.09
C SER A 135 -12.17 -8.97 9.33
N PRO A 136 -10.97 -8.64 9.82
CA PRO A 136 -10.09 -7.68 9.19
C PRO A 136 -9.50 -8.22 7.89
N THR A 137 -9.27 -7.32 6.94
CA THR A 137 -8.57 -7.61 5.69
C THR A 137 -7.53 -6.52 5.47
N PRO A 138 -6.26 -6.84 5.18
CA PRO A 138 -5.21 -5.86 4.96
C PRO A 138 -5.29 -5.24 3.55
N PHE A 139 -6.50 -4.88 3.14
CA PHE A 139 -6.83 -4.28 1.86
C PHE A 139 -7.79 -3.13 2.05
N TYR A 140 -7.50 -2.00 1.40
CA TYR A 140 -8.45 -0.89 1.23
C TYR A 140 -8.38 -0.33 -0.19
N TRP A 141 -9.39 0.41 -0.55
CA TRP A 141 -9.43 1.16 -1.79
C TRP A 141 -9.89 2.60 -1.57
N SER A 142 -9.47 3.46 -2.47
CA SER A 142 -9.71 4.90 -2.41
C SER A 142 -10.50 5.40 -3.61
N THR A 143 -11.36 6.40 -3.38
CA THR A 143 -12.02 7.14 -4.46
C THR A 143 -11.06 7.94 -5.32
N ASN A 144 -9.79 8.01 -4.94
CA ASN A 144 -8.72 8.59 -5.77
C ASN A 144 -8.33 7.68 -6.95
N GLY A 145 -8.83 6.43 -6.96
CA GLY A 145 -8.67 5.47 -8.06
C GLY A 145 -7.51 4.50 -7.86
N TYR A 146 -7.26 4.09 -6.63
CA TYR A 146 -6.28 3.07 -6.31
C TYR A 146 -6.73 2.17 -5.15
N GLY A 147 -6.12 1.01 -5.02
CA GLY A 147 -6.23 0.12 -3.87
C GLY A 147 -4.85 -0.28 -3.37
N VAL A 148 -4.77 -0.62 -2.09
CA VAL A 148 -3.56 -1.13 -1.45
C VAL A 148 -3.90 -2.41 -0.71
N MET A 149 -3.16 -3.48 -1.01
CA MET A 149 -3.20 -4.73 -0.28
C MET A 149 -1.84 -4.99 0.35
N TRP A 150 -1.80 -5.08 1.66
CA TRP A 150 -0.59 -5.53 2.35
C TRP A 150 -0.60 -7.05 2.47
N HIS A 151 0.41 -7.70 1.93
CA HIS A 151 0.50 -9.15 1.90
C HIS A 151 1.07 -9.69 3.21
N THR A 152 0.27 -9.64 4.27
CA THR A 152 0.65 -10.08 5.60
C THR A 152 -0.56 -10.54 6.41
N PHE A 153 -0.33 -11.46 7.37
CA PHE A 153 -1.30 -11.83 8.42
C PHE A 153 -1.01 -11.16 9.76
N LYS A 154 0.04 -10.34 9.83
CA LYS A 154 0.42 -9.63 11.06
C LYS A 154 -0.59 -8.52 11.34
N LYS A 155 -0.71 -8.16 12.62
CA LYS A 155 -1.54 -7.03 13.06
C LYS A 155 -1.14 -5.74 12.37
N GLY A 156 -2.13 -4.87 12.17
CA GLY A 156 -1.90 -3.57 11.56
C GLY A 156 -2.86 -2.51 12.06
N LYS A 157 -2.56 -1.28 11.66
CA LYS A 157 -3.41 -0.11 11.88
C LYS A 157 -3.38 0.74 10.63
N TYR A 158 -4.55 1.12 10.15
CA TYR A 158 -4.71 2.07 9.05
C TYR A 158 -5.36 3.35 9.58
N ASP A 159 -4.64 4.46 9.45
CA ASP A 159 -5.10 5.79 9.81
C ASP A 159 -5.36 6.60 8.54
N PHE A 160 -6.58 7.05 8.37
CA PHE A 160 -7.05 7.81 7.21
C PHE A 160 -7.31 9.27 7.59
N GLY A 161 -6.30 9.93 8.14
CA GLY A 161 -6.36 11.34 8.54
C GLY A 161 -6.97 11.60 9.91
N ALA A 162 -7.06 10.59 10.79
CA ALA A 162 -7.53 10.75 12.16
C ALA A 162 -6.49 11.41 13.05
N GLU A 163 -5.25 10.95 13.01
CA GLU A 163 -4.13 11.50 13.79
C GLU A 163 -3.59 12.78 13.15
N GLU A 164 -3.46 12.77 11.82
CA GLU A 164 -2.92 13.90 11.08
C GLU A 164 -3.66 14.08 9.75
N LYS A 165 -4.41 15.19 9.63
CA LYS A 165 -5.15 15.50 8.40
C LYS A 165 -4.21 15.62 7.20
N GLY A 166 -4.64 15.11 6.06
CA GLY A 166 -3.86 15.13 4.82
C GLY A 166 -2.88 13.95 4.70
N LYS A 167 -2.86 13.03 5.67
CA LYS A 167 -2.00 11.84 5.65
C LYS A 167 -2.81 10.57 5.84
N VAL A 168 -2.43 9.55 5.09
CA VAL A 168 -2.83 8.16 5.31
C VAL A 168 -1.62 7.39 5.80
N LYS A 169 -1.70 6.80 6.99
CA LYS A 169 -0.63 5.98 7.56
C LYS A 169 -1.09 4.53 7.65
N LEU A 170 -0.35 3.65 7.02
CA LEU A 170 -0.61 2.20 7.01
C LEU A 170 0.54 1.54 7.73
N SER A 171 0.29 0.75 8.75
CA SER A 171 1.34 0.04 9.48
C SER A 171 0.97 -1.40 9.79
N HIS A 172 1.98 -2.28 9.81
CA HIS A 172 1.87 -3.66 10.27
C HIS A 172 3.06 -4.04 11.16
N GLU A 173 2.82 -4.98 12.08
CA GLU A 173 3.85 -5.56 12.96
C GLU A 173 4.69 -6.59 12.20
N THR A 174 5.55 -6.11 11.33
CA THR A 174 6.42 -6.90 10.45
C THR A 174 7.78 -6.20 10.30
N ASP A 175 8.78 -6.89 9.81
CA ASP A 175 10.13 -6.40 9.54
C ASP A 175 10.40 -6.16 8.04
N TYR A 176 9.41 -6.45 7.18
CA TYR A 176 9.50 -6.24 5.74
C TYR A 176 8.20 -5.62 5.18
N LEU A 177 8.35 -4.95 4.04
CA LEU A 177 7.24 -4.45 3.24
C LEU A 177 6.92 -5.44 2.13
N ASP A 178 5.67 -5.82 1.99
CA ASP A 178 5.15 -6.58 0.86
C ASP A 178 3.75 -6.06 0.54
N VAL A 179 3.66 -5.13 -0.39
CA VAL A 179 2.40 -4.47 -0.75
C VAL A 179 2.13 -4.53 -2.23
N PHE A 180 0.85 -4.66 -2.55
CA PHE A 180 0.31 -4.52 -3.90
C PHE A 180 -0.43 -3.21 -4.01
N TYR A 181 -0.11 -2.45 -5.05
CA TYR A 181 -0.91 -1.32 -5.52
C TYR A 181 -1.69 -1.74 -6.76
N MET A 182 -2.96 -1.34 -6.82
CA MET A 182 -3.93 -1.73 -7.85
C MET A 182 -4.65 -0.51 -8.43
#